data_b763bfc2eced7e987f24ae94d4887b51
#
_entry.id   b763bfc2eced7e987f24ae94d4887b51
#
_cell.length_a   1.000
_cell.length_b   1.000
_cell.length_c   1.000
_cell.angle_alpha   90.00
_cell.angle_beta   90.00
_cell.angle_gamma   90.00
#
_symmetry.space_group_name_H-M   'P 1'
#
loop_
_entity.id
_entity.type
_entity.pdbx_description
1 polymer ?
#
loop_
_entity_poly.entity_id
_entity_poly.type
_entity_poly.pdbx_seq_one_letter_code
_entity_poly.pdbx_strand_id
1 'polypeptide(L)'
;MEKYLSDWIRIIEEMHNDNTYKTAWGRGIVECISIGEYSVIEDKGIVKQSDIVNKMIKYYWNQTFFFGLTQGKSPVILKHINSMIDKYKTEVSTYPVPWNDVEQYFMEENIAFYNKKVSAILSNTRINVCPRFKNVSNSETLDIYEIKDKEKLLIFEIEDVRVLEDYGIVLSKLLNYKWSQLLERFNTSPNITKKVKASSDRKIRRSSLAKYKNLLLKYYHNQEIRDFYSGEIIDKKDIHIDHVIPWSFIYSDDIWNLVVTSSTNNLSKSNRPPTKIEIEKLELRNKELLKSLSGYETGFKKSIEYSLEHKTLNKLYVNMKG
;
A
#
# COMPACT_ATOMS: atom_id res chain seq x y z
N MET A 1 -29.31 -7.26 -13.54
CA MET A 1 -28.36 -7.59 -12.43
C MET A 1 -27.22 -8.47 -12.91
N GLU A 2 -27.44 -9.70 -13.36
CA GLU A 2 -26.37 -10.63 -13.79
C GLU A 2 -25.53 -10.09 -14.95
N LYS A 3 -26.14 -9.48 -15.96
CA LYS A 3 -25.42 -8.92 -17.09
C LYS A 3 -24.47 -7.80 -16.66
N TYR A 4 -24.91 -6.86 -15.85
CA TYR A 4 -24.10 -5.72 -15.42
C TYR A 4 -22.89 -6.15 -14.58
N LEU A 5 -23.07 -7.11 -13.66
CA LEU A 5 -21.96 -7.72 -12.91
C LEU A 5 -20.97 -8.45 -13.84
N SER A 6 -21.51 -9.21 -14.82
CA SER A 6 -20.69 -9.89 -15.83
C SER A 6 -19.88 -8.90 -16.68
N ASP A 7 -20.48 -7.77 -17.07
CA ASP A 7 -19.80 -6.71 -17.82
C ASP A 7 -18.65 -6.09 -17.00
N TRP A 8 -18.84 -5.83 -15.71
CA TRP A 8 -17.76 -5.39 -14.81
C TRP A 8 -16.61 -6.40 -14.71
N ILE A 9 -16.92 -7.68 -14.48
CA ILE A 9 -15.93 -8.75 -14.41
C ILE A 9 -15.15 -8.82 -15.70
N ARG A 10 -15.84 -8.81 -16.84
CA ARG A 10 -15.24 -8.86 -18.17
C ARG A 10 -14.30 -7.67 -18.42
N ILE A 11 -14.72 -6.44 -18.06
CA ILE A 11 -13.85 -5.25 -18.14
C ILE A 11 -12.58 -5.47 -17.32
N ILE A 12 -12.69 -5.94 -16.08
CA ILE A 12 -11.52 -6.11 -15.21
C ILE A 12 -10.57 -7.18 -15.74
N GLU A 13 -11.09 -8.26 -16.29
CA GLU A 13 -10.28 -9.36 -16.81
C GLU A 13 -9.61 -9.03 -18.14
N GLU A 14 -10.32 -8.39 -19.06
CA GLU A 14 -9.88 -8.19 -20.44
C GLU A 14 -9.24 -6.81 -20.68
N MET A 15 -9.29 -5.86 -19.72
CA MET A 15 -8.74 -4.52 -19.93
C MET A 15 -7.25 -4.57 -20.30
N HIS A 16 -6.88 -3.88 -21.37
CA HIS A 16 -5.49 -3.63 -21.70
C HIS A 16 -4.89 -2.55 -20.79
N ASN A 17 -3.79 -2.89 -20.13
CA ASN A 17 -3.13 -2.03 -19.15
C ASN A 17 -1.64 -1.87 -19.44
N ASP A 18 -1.24 -0.66 -19.89
CA ASP A 18 0.16 -0.24 -19.93
C ASP A 18 0.63 0.31 -18.57
N ASN A 19 -0.33 0.68 -17.70
CA ASN A 19 -0.13 1.23 -16.38
C ASN A 19 -1.32 0.91 -15.48
N THR A 20 -1.28 1.37 -14.24
CA THR A 20 -2.28 1.04 -13.21
C THR A 20 -3.49 1.99 -13.18
N TYR A 21 -3.63 2.94 -14.12
CA TYR A 21 -4.64 4.00 -14.01
C TYR A 21 -6.08 3.49 -14.13
N LYS A 22 -6.33 2.52 -15.03
CA LYS A 22 -7.67 1.93 -15.19
C LYS A 22 -8.08 1.15 -13.93
N THR A 23 -7.17 0.36 -13.37
CA THR A 23 -7.44 -0.39 -12.13
C THR A 23 -7.71 0.54 -10.95
N ALA A 24 -6.97 1.64 -10.84
CA ALA A 24 -7.20 2.67 -9.82
C ALA A 24 -8.55 3.38 -10.00
N TRP A 25 -8.91 3.70 -11.24
CA TRP A 25 -10.19 4.33 -11.60
C TRP A 25 -11.37 3.43 -11.21
N GLY A 26 -11.38 2.17 -11.70
CA GLY A 26 -12.43 1.20 -11.38
C GLY A 26 -12.53 0.95 -9.87
N ARG A 27 -11.39 0.85 -9.18
CA ARG A 27 -11.34 0.69 -7.72
C ARG A 27 -11.95 1.90 -7.01
N GLY A 28 -11.70 3.12 -7.51
CA GLY A 28 -12.27 4.37 -7.00
C GLY A 28 -13.78 4.43 -7.17
N ILE A 29 -14.32 4.04 -8.34
CA ILE A 29 -15.77 3.96 -8.57
C ILE A 29 -16.42 3.02 -7.55
N VAL A 30 -15.91 1.79 -7.47
CA VAL A 30 -16.47 0.77 -6.55
C VAL A 30 -16.40 1.24 -5.10
N GLU A 31 -15.30 1.90 -4.68
CA GLU A 31 -15.19 2.43 -3.31
C GLU A 31 -16.18 3.56 -3.06
N CYS A 32 -16.33 4.54 -3.96
CA CYS A 32 -17.28 5.64 -3.80
C CYS A 32 -18.71 5.11 -3.60
N ILE A 33 -19.15 4.16 -4.42
CA ILE A 33 -20.49 3.58 -4.31
C ILE A 33 -20.62 2.75 -3.03
N SER A 34 -19.66 1.88 -2.72
CA SER A 34 -19.72 1.01 -1.53
C SER A 34 -19.75 1.75 -0.19
N ILE A 35 -19.28 3.00 -0.13
CA ILE A 35 -19.30 3.82 1.09
C ILE A 35 -20.37 4.94 1.05
N GLY A 36 -21.24 4.96 0.03
CA GLY A 36 -22.32 5.93 -0.12
C GLY A 36 -21.86 7.32 -0.59
N GLU A 37 -20.69 7.46 -1.20
CA GLU A 37 -20.23 8.73 -1.80
C GLU A 37 -20.82 8.92 -3.20
N TYR A 38 -22.13 8.98 -3.28
CA TYR A 38 -22.89 9.29 -4.48
C TYR A 38 -24.20 10.00 -4.10
N SER A 39 -24.84 10.66 -5.05
CA SER A 39 -26.19 11.21 -4.88
C SER A 39 -27.18 10.49 -5.78
N VAL A 40 -28.46 10.52 -5.42
CA VAL A 40 -29.54 9.96 -6.24
C VAL A 40 -30.42 11.09 -6.72
N ILE A 41 -30.66 11.14 -8.03
CA ILE A 41 -31.59 12.08 -8.68
C ILE A 41 -32.36 11.28 -9.72
N GLU A 42 -33.70 11.26 -9.62
CA GLU A 42 -34.61 10.62 -10.61
C GLU A 42 -34.16 9.19 -10.99
N ASP A 43 -34.04 8.32 -10.01
CA ASP A 43 -33.58 6.92 -10.20
C ASP A 43 -32.21 6.74 -10.85
N LYS A 44 -31.36 7.78 -10.80
CA LYS A 44 -29.97 7.72 -11.24
C LYS A 44 -29.02 7.92 -10.05
N GLY A 45 -28.02 7.08 -9.97
CA GLY A 45 -26.87 7.29 -9.08
C GLY A 45 -25.84 8.18 -9.74
N ILE A 46 -25.34 9.18 -9.04
CA ILE A 46 -24.42 10.19 -9.55
C ILE A 46 -23.15 10.20 -8.72
N VAL A 47 -22.03 9.89 -9.35
CA VAL A 47 -20.69 9.95 -8.76
C VAL A 47 -19.89 11.10 -9.37
N LYS A 48 -19.31 11.96 -8.54
CA LYS A 48 -18.39 13.00 -9.03
C LYS A 48 -17.04 12.38 -9.39
N GLN A 49 -16.54 12.69 -10.56
CA GLN A 49 -15.22 12.19 -10.99
C GLN A 49 -14.08 12.69 -10.07
N SER A 50 -14.25 13.83 -9.39
CA SER A 50 -13.31 14.34 -8.37
C SER A 50 -13.18 13.39 -7.18
N ASP A 51 -14.27 12.75 -6.76
CA ASP A 51 -14.26 11.86 -5.60
C ASP A 51 -13.48 10.57 -5.94
N ILE A 52 -13.65 10.06 -7.16
CA ILE A 52 -12.82 8.95 -7.68
C ILE A 52 -11.33 9.36 -7.69
N VAL A 53 -11.02 10.58 -8.14
CA VAL A 53 -9.62 11.09 -8.16
C VAL A 53 -9.07 11.20 -6.73
N ASN A 54 -9.86 11.61 -5.74
CA ASN A 54 -9.43 11.65 -4.34
C ASN A 54 -9.04 10.23 -3.84
N LYS A 55 -9.82 9.19 -4.20
CA LYS A 55 -9.44 7.81 -3.90
C LYS A 55 -8.13 7.41 -4.60
N MET A 56 -7.97 7.78 -5.88
CA MET A 56 -6.74 7.49 -6.63
C MET A 56 -5.51 8.15 -6.00
N ILE A 57 -5.61 9.39 -5.53
CA ILE A 57 -4.53 10.10 -4.83
C ILE A 57 -4.11 9.31 -3.59
N LYS A 58 -5.06 8.91 -2.75
CA LYS A 58 -4.81 8.07 -1.57
C LYS A 58 -4.08 6.78 -1.93
N TYR A 59 -4.57 6.05 -2.95
CA TYR A 59 -3.96 4.79 -3.36
C TYR A 59 -2.53 4.99 -3.84
N TYR A 60 -2.30 5.97 -4.72
CA TYR A 60 -0.97 6.23 -5.27
C TYR A 60 0.00 6.79 -4.24
N TRP A 61 -0.45 7.63 -3.31
CA TRP A 61 0.37 8.05 -2.18
C TRP A 61 0.85 6.85 -1.38
N ASN A 62 -0.08 5.99 -0.96
CA ASN A 62 0.24 4.80 -0.17
C ASN A 62 1.18 3.84 -0.93
N GLN A 63 0.91 3.61 -2.20
CA GLN A 63 1.71 2.69 -2.99
C GLN A 63 3.08 3.26 -3.35
N THR A 64 3.16 4.53 -3.74
CA THR A 64 4.40 5.13 -4.24
C THR A 64 5.30 5.62 -3.11
N PHE A 65 4.74 6.41 -2.18
CA PHE A 65 5.54 6.99 -1.10
C PHE A 65 5.72 6.04 0.06
N PHE A 66 4.62 5.46 0.58
CA PHE A 66 4.70 4.64 1.78
C PHE A 66 5.28 3.24 1.50
N PHE A 67 4.82 2.55 0.46
CA PHE A 67 5.30 1.21 0.09
C PHE A 67 6.44 1.19 -0.92
N GLY A 68 6.79 2.30 -1.54
CA GLY A 68 7.87 2.40 -2.51
C GLY A 68 7.63 1.62 -3.81
N LEU A 69 6.36 1.46 -4.24
CA LEU A 69 6.00 0.70 -5.43
C LEU A 69 5.99 1.57 -6.69
N THR A 70 6.63 1.10 -7.74
CA THR A 70 6.58 1.69 -9.09
C THR A 70 5.28 1.29 -9.78
N GLN A 71 4.61 2.25 -10.45
CA GLN A 71 3.27 2.09 -11.03
C GLN A 71 3.25 1.87 -12.55
N GLY A 72 4.41 1.71 -13.18
CA GLY A 72 4.56 1.57 -14.63
C GLY A 72 5.31 2.73 -15.29
N LYS A 73 5.36 2.70 -16.61
CA LYS A 73 6.24 3.59 -17.41
C LYS A 73 5.67 5.00 -17.68
N SER A 74 4.35 5.23 -17.54
CA SER A 74 3.73 6.52 -17.84
C SER A 74 3.61 7.40 -16.61
N PRO A 75 4.33 8.53 -16.53
CA PRO A 75 4.37 9.36 -15.31
C PRO A 75 3.26 10.40 -15.22
N VAL A 76 2.28 10.46 -16.15
CA VAL A 76 1.38 11.62 -16.28
C VAL A 76 0.60 11.92 -15.00
N ILE A 77 -0.07 10.95 -14.41
CA ILE A 77 -0.76 11.14 -13.10
C ILE A 77 0.27 11.17 -11.97
N LEU A 78 1.25 10.28 -12.02
CA LEU A 78 2.26 10.13 -10.97
C LEU A 78 3.13 11.38 -10.77
N LYS A 79 3.37 12.19 -11.81
CA LYS A 79 4.07 13.48 -11.63
C LYS A 79 3.37 14.40 -10.65
N HIS A 80 2.03 14.35 -10.58
CA HIS A 80 1.27 15.16 -9.62
C HIS A 80 1.37 14.58 -8.21
N ILE A 81 1.33 13.25 -8.08
CA ILE A 81 1.58 12.56 -6.81
C ILE A 81 3.00 12.83 -6.32
N ASN A 82 4.02 12.69 -7.18
CA ASN A 82 5.41 13.00 -6.84
C ASN A 82 5.57 14.47 -6.39
N SER A 83 4.92 15.42 -7.04
CA SER A 83 4.92 16.82 -6.60
C SER A 83 4.28 17.01 -5.23
N MET A 84 3.28 16.20 -4.85
CA MET A 84 2.74 16.20 -3.48
C MET A 84 3.75 15.61 -2.49
N ILE A 85 4.40 14.51 -2.87
CA ILE A 85 5.45 13.86 -2.07
C ILE A 85 6.62 14.83 -1.85
N ASP A 86 7.07 15.53 -2.88
CA ASP A 86 8.18 16.48 -2.80
C ASP A 86 7.84 17.66 -1.89
N LYS A 87 6.60 18.20 -1.98
CA LYS A 87 6.14 19.25 -1.06
C LYS A 87 6.18 18.75 0.39
N TYR A 88 5.62 17.57 0.65
CA TYR A 88 5.62 17.00 1.99
C TYR A 88 7.05 16.76 2.52
N LYS A 89 7.94 16.22 1.68
CA LYS A 89 9.34 16.00 2.05
C LYS A 89 10.08 17.28 2.38
N THR A 90 9.76 18.37 1.70
CA THR A 90 10.39 19.67 1.91
C THR A 90 9.88 20.36 3.17
N GLU A 91 8.58 20.26 3.47
CA GLU A 91 7.93 21.07 4.50
C GLU A 91 7.73 20.31 5.82
N VAL A 92 7.66 18.98 5.80
CA VAL A 92 7.30 18.17 6.97
C VAL A 92 8.34 17.11 7.31
N SER A 93 8.52 16.11 6.44
CA SER A 93 9.40 14.98 6.71
C SER A 93 9.76 14.20 5.45
N THR A 94 11.03 13.77 5.37
CA THR A 94 11.50 12.87 4.31
C THR A 94 11.06 11.42 4.52
N TYR A 95 10.54 11.06 5.70
CA TYR A 95 10.12 9.70 6.02
C TYR A 95 8.79 9.33 5.35
N PRO A 96 8.71 8.13 4.72
CA PRO A 96 7.48 7.64 4.15
C PRO A 96 6.42 7.37 5.21
N VAL A 97 5.27 7.99 5.04
CA VAL A 97 4.08 7.84 5.91
C VAL A 97 2.85 7.50 5.06
N PRO A 98 1.86 6.77 5.60
CA PRO A 98 0.62 6.47 4.89
C PRO A 98 -0.26 7.71 4.75
N TRP A 99 -1.20 7.68 3.79
CA TRP A 99 -2.11 8.79 3.50
C TRP A 99 -2.89 9.29 4.72
N ASN A 100 -3.33 8.39 5.57
CA ASN A 100 -4.09 8.77 6.77
C ASN A 100 -3.32 9.66 7.75
N ASP A 101 -2.00 9.72 7.66
CA ASP A 101 -1.16 10.56 8.52
C ASP A 101 -0.87 11.95 7.88
N VAL A 102 -1.23 12.14 6.60
CA VAL A 102 -1.02 13.39 5.86
C VAL A 102 -2.30 13.98 5.27
N GLU A 103 -3.42 13.31 5.42
CA GLU A 103 -4.70 13.74 4.87
C GLU A 103 -5.06 15.14 5.33
N GLN A 104 -4.95 15.43 6.63
CA GLN A 104 -5.21 16.74 7.20
C GLN A 104 -4.26 17.81 6.63
N TYR A 105 -2.96 17.52 6.52
CA TYR A 105 -1.98 18.43 5.93
C TYR A 105 -2.36 18.86 4.51
N PHE A 106 -2.89 17.94 3.67
CA PHE A 106 -3.28 18.29 2.30
C PHE A 106 -4.68 18.85 2.19
N MET A 107 -5.66 18.28 2.88
CA MET A 107 -7.07 18.60 2.68
C MET A 107 -7.58 19.76 3.54
N GLU A 108 -6.82 20.16 4.55
CA GLU A 108 -7.14 21.32 5.40
C GLU A 108 -6.06 22.41 5.28
N GLU A 109 -4.81 22.11 5.66
CA GLU A 109 -3.75 23.12 5.73
C GLU A 109 -3.24 23.58 4.34
N ASN A 110 -3.28 22.69 3.33
CA ASN A 110 -2.81 22.95 1.97
C ASN A 110 -3.89 22.75 0.91
N ILE A 111 -5.14 23.05 1.22
CA ILE A 111 -6.33 22.74 0.39
C ILE A 111 -6.23 23.31 -1.04
N ALA A 112 -5.72 24.53 -1.21
CA ALA A 112 -5.58 25.15 -2.53
C ALA A 112 -4.58 24.40 -3.43
N PHE A 113 -3.46 23.96 -2.84
CA PHE A 113 -2.49 23.12 -3.55
C PHE A 113 -3.09 21.74 -3.87
N TYR A 114 -3.77 21.12 -2.92
CA TYR A 114 -4.43 19.84 -3.11
C TYR A 114 -5.46 19.89 -4.25
N ASN A 115 -6.36 20.87 -4.24
CA ASN A 115 -7.39 21.06 -5.26
C ASN A 115 -6.79 21.29 -6.65
N LYS A 116 -5.65 21.99 -6.74
CA LYS A 116 -4.89 22.12 -8.00
C LYS A 116 -4.41 20.76 -8.51
N LYS A 117 -3.95 19.85 -7.62
CA LYS A 117 -3.53 18.49 -8.03
C LYS A 117 -4.71 17.61 -8.42
N VAL A 118 -5.80 17.67 -7.66
CA VAL A 118 -7.07 16.99 -8.02
C VAL A 118 -7.52 17.42 -9.42
N SER A 119 -7.59 18.73 -9.70
CA SER A 119 -8.01 19.27 -11.00
C SER A 119 -7.09 18.82 -12.14
N ALA A 120 -5.79 18.77 -11.92
CA ALA A 120 -4.81 18.35 -12.93
C ALA A 120 -4.91 16.84 -13.23
N ILE A 121 -5.10 16.00 -12.20
CA ILE A 121 -5.30 14.56 -12.36
C ILE A 121 -6.64 14.31 -13.04
N LEU A 122 -7.70 15.00 -12.62
CA LEU A 122 -9.03 14.90 -13.19
C LEU A 122 -9.03 15.23 -14.69
N SER A 123 -8.36 16.29 -15.10
CA SER A 123 -8.24 16.66 -16.52
C SER A 123 -7.62 15.56 -17.37
N ASN A 124 -6.66 14.83 -16.83
CA ASN A 124 -6.03 13.70 -17.51
C ASN A 124 -6.91 12.44 -17.50
N THR A 125 -7.46 12.07 -16.34
CA THR A 125 -8.29 10.87 -16.20
C THR A 125 -9.56 10.94 -17.01
N ARG A 126 -10.17 12.12 -17.11
CA ARG A 126 -11.37 12.38 -17.88
C ARG A 126 -11.19 12.03 -19.37
N ILE A 127 -10.08 12.35 -19.96
CA ILE A 127 -9.79 12.12 -21.37
C ILE A 127 -9.22 10.71 -21.61
N ASN A 128 -8.31 10.27 -20.75
CA ASN A 128 -7.47 9.11 -21.05
C ASN A 128 -7.84 7.84 -20.27
N VAL A 129 -8.55 7.94 -19.15
CA VAL A 129 -8.86 6.79 -18.29
C VAL A 129 -10.35 6.49 -18.27
N CYS A 130 -11.16 7.47 -17.92
CA CYS A 130 -12.60 7.33 -17.75
C CYS A 130 -13.30 6.69 -18.97
N PRO A 131 -13.18 7.20 -20.21
CA PRO A 131 -13.83 6.57 -21.37
C PRO A 131 -13.20 5.21 -21.73
N ARG A 132 -11.88 5.04 -21.49
CA ARG A 132 -11.17 3.81 -21.86
C ARG A 132 -11.29 2.70 -20.86
N PHE A 133 -11.78 2.97 -19.65
CA PHE A 133 -12.03 1.95 -18.65
C PHE A 133 -13.12 0.95 -19.10
N LYS A 134 -14.11 1.43 -19.84
CA LYS A 134 -15.20 0.63 -20.40
C LYS A 134 -14.80 -0.32 -21.54
N ASN A 135 -13.59 -0.19 -22.09
CA ASN A 135 -13.16 -0.96 -23.24
C ASN A 135 -12.62 -2.32 -22.81
N VAL A 136 -13.19 -3.40 -23.36
CA VAL A 136 -12.77 -4.78 -23.10
C VAL A 136 -11.83 -5.32 -24.17
N SER A 137 -11.99 -4.93 -25.42
CA SER A 137 -11.11 -5.27 -26.53
C SER A 137 -10.89 -4.03 -27.40
N ASN A 138 -10.07 -4.15 -28.45
CA ASN A 138 -9.79 -3.03 -29.35
C ASN A 138 -11.04 -2.46 -30.04
N SER A 139 -12.16 -3.17 -30.03
CA SER A 139 -13.37 -2.80 -30.77
C SER A 139 -14.65 -2.79 -29.93
N GLU A 140 -14.64 -3.23 -28.69
CA GLU A 140 -15.84 -3.33 -27.87
C GLU A 140 -15.78 -2.44 -26.63
N THR A 141 -16.87 -1.69 -26.40
CA THR A 141 -17.05 -0.85 -25.22
C THR A 141 -18.33 -1.29 -24.51
N LEU A 142 -18.24 -1.62 -23.23
CA LEU A 142 -19.38 -2.01 -22.41
C LEU A 142 -19.99 -0.77 -21.73
N ASP A 143 -21.32 -0.68 -21.72
CA ASP A 143 -22.01 0.49 -21.20
C ASP A 143 -22.37 0.33 -19.72
N ILE A 144 -21.36 0.55 -18.86
CA ILE A 144 -21.48 0.42 -17.40
C ILE A 144 -21.71 1.75 -16.68
N TYR A 145 -21.60 2.87 -17.33
CA TYR A 145 -21.96 4.21 -16.86
C TYR A 145 -22.02 5.22 -18.02
N GLU A 146 -22.84 6.23 -17.86
CA GLU A 146 -22.86 7.42 -18.72
C GLU A 146 -21.83 8.45 -18.21
N ILE A 147 -21.16 9.16 -19.13
CA ILE A 147 -20.21 10.21 -18.81
C ILE A 147 -20.83 11.57 -19.12
N LYS A 148 -21.06 12.39 -18.10
CA LYS A 148 -21.39 13.81 -18.24
C LYS A 148 -20.12 14.63 -18.14
N ASP A 149 -19.46 14.83 -19.27
CA ASP A 149 -18.10 15.38 -19.33
C ASP A 149 -18.02 16.83 -18.83
N LYS A 150 -19.00 17.70 -19.19
CA LYS A 150 -19.01 19.10 -18.78
C LYS A 150 -19.15 19.23 -17.27
N GLU A 151 -20.05 18.45 -16.67
CA GLU A 151 -20.37 18.42 -15.25
C GLU A 151 -19.34 17.61 -14.44
N LYS A 152 -18.51 16.84 -15.12
CA LYS A 152 -17.51 15.93 -14.51
C LYS A 152 -18.16 14.87 -13.63
N LEU A 153 -19.26 14.27 -14.12
CA LEU A 153 -20.05 13.27 -13.42
C LEU A 153 -20.02 11.92 -14.15
N LEU A 154 -20.20 10.85 -13.39
CA LEU A 154 -20.61 9.54 -13.88
C LEU A 154 -22.04 9.29 -13.43
N ILE A 155 -22.87 8.83 -14.35
CA ILE A 155 -24.28 8.51 -14.10
C ILE A 155 -24.47 7.01 -14.24
N PHE A 156 -25.15 6.44 -13.28
CA PHE A 156 -25.49 5.01 -13.20
C PHE A 156 -27.01 4.86 -13.10
N GLU A 157 -27.58 3.80 -13.66
CA GLU A 157 -28.93 3.39 -13.30
C GLU A 157 -28.95 2.99 -11.81
N ILE A 158 -30.03 3.26 -11.10
CA ILE A 158 -30.11 2.95 -9.65
C ILE A 158 -29.98 1.44 -9.38
N GLU A 159 -30.46 0.60 -10.29
CA GLU A 159 -30.32 -0.86 -10.21
C GLU A 159 -28.83 -1.27 -10.34
N ASP A 160 -28.06 -0.57 -11.16
CA ASP A 160 -26.61 -0.81 -11.33
C ASP A 160 -25.82 -0.38 -10.10
N VAL A 161 -26.25 0.72 -9.44
CA VAL A 161 -25.68 1.14 -8.14
C VAL A 161 -25.87 0.04 -7.11
N ARG A 162 -27.07 -0.55 -7.00
CA ARG A 162 -27.33 -1.66 -6.07
C ARG A 162 -26.42 -2.87 -6.33
N VAL A 163 -26.18 -3.20 -7.60
CA VAL A 163 -25.20 -4.27 -7.95
C VAL A 163 -23.82 -3.93 -7.44
N LEU A 164 -23.37 -2.67 -7.58
CA LEU A 164 -22.07 -2.25 -7.10
C LEU A 164 -21.97 -2.19 -5.57
N GLU A 165 -23.07 -1.91 -4.87
CA GLU A 165 -23.15 -2.01 -3.40
C GLU A 165 -23.05 -3.47 -2.95
N ASP A 166 -23.86 -4.36 -3.53
CA ASP A 166 -23.91 -5.78 -3.15
C ASP A 166 -22.61 -6.54 -3.45
N TYR A 167 -22.02 -6.27 -4.61
CA TYR A 167 -20.83 -6.98 -5.10
C TYR A 167 -19.54 -6.17 -5.00
N GLY A 168 -19.58 -4.96 -4.43
CA GLY A 168 -18.43 -4.06 -4.36
C GLY A 168 -17.18 -4.67 -3.69
N ILE A 169 -17.38 -5.50 -2.66
CA ILE A 169 -16.28 -6.23 -2.00
C ILE A 169 -15.60 -7.20 -2.98
N VAL A 170 -16.37 -7.92 -3.79
CA VAL A 170 -15.85 -8.91 -4.74
C VAL A 170 -15.12 -8.21 -5.88
N LEU A 171 -15.74 -7.19 -6.48
CA LEU A 171 -15.14 -6.37 -7.54
C LEU A 171 -13.87 -5.68 -7.07
N SER A 172 -13.86 -5.17 -5.84
CA SER A 172 -12.65 -4.59 -5.22
C SER A 172 -11.50 -5.59 -5.10
N LYS A 173 -11.79 -6.83 -4.71
CA LYS A 173 -10.79 -7.90 -4.63
C LYS A 173 -10.25 -8.25 -6.02
N LEU A 174 -11.10 -8.33 -7.03
CA LEU A 174 -10.70 -8.62 -8.40
C LEU A 174 -9.84 -7.49 -8.99
N LEU A 175 -10.23 -6.22 -8.80
CA LEU A 175 -9.44 -5.05 -9.17
C LEU A 175 -8.09 -5.02 -8.47
N ASN A 176 -8.03 -5.30 -7.17
CA ASN A 176 -6.78 -5.36 -6.41
C ASN A 176 -5.88 -6.50 -6.91
N TYR A 177 -6.45 -7.66 -7.26
CA TYR A 177 -5.71 -8.78 -7.85
C TYR A 177 -5.10 -8.38 -9.20
N LYS A 178 -5.91 -7.81 -10.10
CA LYS A 178 -5.44 -7.32 -11.41
C LYS A 178 -4.36 -6.24 -11.26
N TRP A 179 -4.53 -5.32 -10.30
CA TRP A 179 -3.53 -4.31 -9.98
C TRP A 179 -2.22 -4.92 -9.49
N SER A 180 -2.30 -5.92 -8.61
CA SER A 180 -1.13 -6.63 -8.10
C SER A 180 -0.33 -7.29 -9.22
N GLN A 181 -1.00 -7.98 -10.16
CA GLN A 181 -0.36 -8.58 -11.32
C GLN A 181 0.38 -7.55 -12.21
N LEU A 182 -0.18 -6.34 -12.34
CA LEU A 182 0.48 -5.26 -13.07
C LEU A 182 1.73 -4.77 -12.33
N LEU A 183 1.64 -4.59 -11.01
CA LEU A 183 2.76 -4.11 -10.19
C LEU A 183 3.92 -5.10 -10.13
N GLU A 184 3.65 -6.40 -10.16
CA GLU A 184 4.66 -7.45 -10.22
C GLU A 184 5.57 -7.36 -11.45
N ARG A 185 5.10 -6.72 -12.53
CA ARG A 185 5.93 -6.46 -13.73
C ARG A 185 7.00 -5.38 -13.50
N PHE A 186 6.83 -4.54 -12.50
CA PHE A 186 7.65 -3.35 -12.25
C PHE A 186 8.36 -3.38 -10.91
N ASN A 187 8.06 -4.36 -10.04
CA ASN A 187 8.52 -4.38 -8.67
C ASN A 187 8.99 -5.77 -8.25
N THR A 188 10.09 -5.81 -7.51
CA THR A 188 10.61 -7.00 -6.82
C THR A 188 10.23 -7.00 -5.33
N SER A 189 9.35 -6.11 -4.92
CA SER A 189 8.90 -5.93 -3.54
C SER A 189 8.03 -7.11 -3.06
N PRO A 190 8.21 -7.61 -1.83
CA PRO A 190 7.37 -8.67 -1.30
C PRO A 190 5.96 -8.18 -0.97
N ASN A 191 5.01 -9.12 -0.84
CA ASN A 191 3.64 -8.86 -0.38
C ASN A 191 2.88 -7.79 -1.17
N ILE A 192 3.11 -7.66 -2.49
CA ILE A 192 2.46 -6.66 -3.35
C ILE A 192 0.94 -6.68 -3.19
N THR A 193 0.31 -7.85 -3.23
CA THR A 193 -1.15 -7.99 -3.08
C THR A 193 -1.67 -7.42 -1.75
N LYS A 194 -0.93 -7.65 -0.63
CA LYS A 194 -1.29 -7.06 0.67
C LYS A 194 -1.17 -5.55 0.68
N LYS A 195 -0.13 -4.99 0.03
CA LYS A 195 0.12 -3.55 -0.09
C LYS A 195 -0.94 -2.86 -0.94
N VAL A 196 -1.32 -3.47 -2.07
CA VAL A 196 -2.40 -2.98 -2.94
C VAL A 196 -3.72 -2.93 -2.16
N LYS A 197 -4.06 -4.01 -1.46
CA LYS A 197 -5.26 -4.02 -0.59
C LYS A 197 -5.18 -2.92 0.46
N ALA A 198 -4.09 -2.83 1.21
CA ALA A 198 -3.92 -1.86 2.29
C ALA A 198 -3.92 -0.41 1.80
N SER A 199 -3.54 -0.14 0.56
CA SER A 199 -3.53 1.22 0.00
C SER A 199 -4.92 1.85 -0.07
N SER A 200 -5.98 1.04 -0.08
CA SER A 200 -7.39 1.48 -0.03
C SER A 200 -7.99 1.47 1.38
N ASP A 201 -7.33 0.88 2.36
CA ASP A 201 -7.83 0.83 3.73
C ASP A 201 -7.98 2.24 4.32
N ARG A 202 -8.98 2.43 5.20
CA ARG A 202 -9.18 3.71 5.88
C ARG A 202 -7.96 4.12 6.69
N LYS A 203 -7.29 3.14 7.31
CA LYS A 203 -6.06 3.36 8.08
C LYS A 203 -5.12 2.16 7.97
N ILE A 204 -3.90 2.41 7.47
CA ILE A 204 -2.82 1.42 7.53
C ILE A 204 -2.29 1.37 8.97
N ARG A 205 -2.40 0.22 9.62
CA ARG A 205 -1.99 0.03 11.02
C ARG A 205 -0.97 -1.09 11.14
N ARG A 206 0.02 -0.89 12.01
CA ARG A 206 0.93 -1.94 12.45
C ARG A 206 0.28 -2.77 13.55
N SER A 207 0.52 -4.07 13.55
CA SER A 207 0.13 -4.97 14.64
C SER A 207 1.03 -4.73 15.86
N SER A 208 0.54 -5.14 17.04
CA SER A 208 1.36 -5.12 18.26
C SER A 208 2.51 -6.13 18.15
N LEU A 209 3.72 -5.67 18.45
CA LEU A 209 4.92 -6.51 18.48
C LEU A 209 5.19 -7.13 19.86
N ALA A 210 4.26 -7.05 20.82
CA ALA A 210 4.44 -7.52 22.20
C ALA A 210 4.86 -9.00 22.27
N LYS A 211 4.26 -9.88 21.46
CA LYS A 211 4.61 -11.31 21.42
C LYS A 211 6.08 -11.53 21.01
N TYR A 212 6.57 -10.73 20.07
CA TYR A 212 7.97 -10.80 19.63
C TYR A 212 8.92 -10.20 20.64
N LYS A 213 8.52 -9.10 21.32
CA LYS A 213 9.29 -8.52 22.42
C LYS A 213 9.53 -9.56 23.51
N ASN A 214 8.48 -10.25 23.96
CA ASN A 214 8.58 -11.28 24.99
C ASN A 214 9.52 -12.42 24.57
N LEU A 215 9.46 -12.86 23.32
CA LEU A 215 10.34 -13.90 22.80
C LEU A 215 11.81 -13.46 22.75
N LEU A 216 12.07 -12.27 22.20
CA LEU A 216 13.42 -11.74 22.11
C LEU A 216 14.04 -11.46 23.47
N LEU A 217 13.23 -11.04 24.48
CA LEU A 217 13.71 -10.87 25.84
C LEU A 217 14.08 -12.19 26.53
N LYS A 218 13.40 -13.29 26.23
CA LYS A 218 13.82 -14.63 26.70
C LYS A 218 15.20 -15.04 26.18
N TYR A 219 15.53 -14.67 24.95
CA TYR A 219 16.85 -14.89 24.39
C TYR A 219 17.97 -14.21 25.20
N TYR A 220 17.68 -13.02 25.78
CA TYR A 220 18.62 -12.27 26.63
C TYR A 220 18.54 -12.64 28.13
N HIS A 221 17.83 -13.71 28.53
CA HIS A 221 17.45 -14.01 29.91
C HIS A 221 18.62 -13.94 30.92
N ASN A 222 19.84 -14.30 30.52
CA ASN A 222 21.02 -14.28 31.37
C ASN A 222 22.13 -13.36 30.81
N GLN A 223 21.77 -12.41 29.97
CA GLN A 223 22.73 -11.52 29.29
C GLN A 223 22.28 -10.07 29.42
N GLU A 224 23.25 -9.15 29.27
CA GLU A 224 22.94 -7.73 29.10
C GLU A 224 22.17 -7.53 27.78
N ILE A 225 21.07 -6.78 27.83
CA ILE A 225 20.30 -6.44 26.64
C ILE A 225 21.03 -5.31 25.93
N ARG A 226 21.54 -5.57 24.73
CA ARG A 226 22.28 -4.62 23.93
C ARG A 226 21.46 -4.18 22.71
N ASP A 227 21.56 -2.90 22.42
CA ASP A 227 21.01 -2.30 21.22
C ASP A 227 21.58 -2.94 19.97
N PHE A 228 20.70 -3.33 19.04
CA PHE A 228 21.14 -3.98 17.81
C PHE A 228 22.02 -3.06 16.96
N TYR A 229 21.72 -1.77 16.90
CA TYR A 229 22.42 -0.81 16.04
C TYR A 229 23.72 -0.30 16.68
N SER A 230 23.66 0.22 17.90
CA SER A 230 24.82 0.82 18.57
C SER A 230 25.69 -0.19 19.34
N GLY A 231 25.12 -1.33 19.75
CA GLY A 231 25.79 -2.29 20.64
C GLY A 231 25.82 -1.88 22.11
N GLU A 232 25.29 -0.72 22.47
CA GLU A 232 25.23 -0.22 23.86
C GLU A 232 24.19 -0.99 24.68
N ILE A 233 24.40 -1.01 26.00
CA ILE A 233 23.44 -1.63 26.93
C ILE A 233 22.16 -0.78 26.98
N ILE A 234 21.02 -1.43 26.87
CA ILE A 234 19.69 -0.77 26.91
C ILE A 234 19.13 -0.89 28.32
N ASP A 235 18.60 0.22 28.87
CA ASP A 235 17.76 0.19 30.06
C ASP A 235 16.49 -0.65 29.79
N LYS A 236 16.14 -1.53 30.73
CA LYS A 236 14.95 -2.39 30.64
C LYS A 236 13.66 -1.64 30.38
N LYS A 237 13.59 -0.35 30.77
CA LYS A 237 12.42 0.52 30.53
C LYS A 237 12.39 1.10 29.11
N ASP A 238 13.52 1.14 28.41
CA ASP A 238 13.66 1.72 27.07
C ASP A 238 13.79 0.66 25.96
N ILE A 239 13.24 -0.52 26.17
CA ILE A 239 13.30 -1.59 25.18
C ILE A 239 12.20 -1.44 24.13
N HIS A 240 12.60 -1.21 22.90
CA HIS A 240 11.78 -1.18 21.69
C HIS A 240 12.08 -2.36 20.77
N ILE A 241 11.13 -2.69 19.90
CA ILE A 241 11.28 -3.69 18.85
C ILE A 241 11.22 -2.96 17.51
N ASP A 242 12.22 -3.19 16.66
CA ASP A 242 12.30 -2.58 15.34
C ASP A 242 12.45 -3.64 14.23
N HIS A 243 12.01 -3.27 13.02
CA HIS A 243 12.21 -4.02 11.79
C HIS A 243 13.52 -3.57 11.12
N VAL A 244 14.50 -4.44 11.01
CA VAL A 244 15.78 -4.08 10.34
C VAL A 244 15.55 -3.74 8.86
N ILE A 245 14.86 -4.61 8.13
CA ILE A 245 14.29 -4.25 6.82
C ILE A 245 12.97 -3.52 7.08
N PRO A 246 12.77 -2.29 6.58
CA PRO A 246 11.61 -1.47 6.89
C PRO A 246 10.28 -2.19 6.71
N TRP A 247 9.38 -2.01 7.66
CA TRP A 247 8.05 -2.62 7.62
C TRP A 247 7.24 -2.22 6.38
N SER A 248 7.36 -0.98 5.92
CA SER A 248 6.73 -0.51 4.68
C SER A 248 7.21 -1.28 3.44
N PHE A 249 8.49 -1.74 3.44
CA PHE A 249 9.01 -2.55 2.34
C PHE A 249 8.58 -4.02 2.43
N ILE A 250 8.67 -4.66 3.62
CA ILE A 250 8.35 -6.09 3.76
C ILE A 250 6.85 -6.33 3.95
N TYR A 251 6.18 -5.43 4.67
CA TYR A 251 4.77 -5.47 5.05
C TYR A 251 4.36 -6.78 5.75
N SER A 252 5.21 -7.21 6.68
CA SER A 252 5.01 -8.36 7.58
C SER A 252 5.82 -8.20 8.86
N ASP A 253 5.38 -8.91 9.91
CA ASP A 253 6.05 -8.94 11.21
C ASP A 253 6.69 -10.33 11.40
N ASP A 254 7.88 -10.51 10.88
CA ASP A 254 8.63 -11.75 10.94
C ASP A 254 9.75 -11.66 11.97
N ILE A 255 9.84 -12.66 12.88
CA ILE A 255 10.83 -12.67 13.97
C ILE A 255 12.28 -12.55 13.48
N TRP A 256 12.57 -13.11 12.31
CA TRP A 256 13.90 -13.04 11.70
C TRP A 256 14.29 -11.63 11.25
N ASN A 257 13.35 -10.70 11.15
CA ASN A 257 13.57 -9.29 10.79
C ASN A 257 13.47 -8.33 11.99
N LEU A 258 13.08 -8.82 13.17
CA LEU A 258 12.83 -8.00 14.35
C LEU A 258 14.02 -8.04 15.31
N VAL A 259 14.40 -6.87 15.84
CA VAL A 259 15.50 -6.71 16.78
C VAL A 259 15.11 -5.88 17.99
N VAL A 260 15.88 -6.04 19.08
CA VAL A 260 15.78 -5.17 20.26
C VAL A 260 16.64 -3.93 20.02
N THR A 261 16.08 -2.75 20.30
CA THR A 261 16.75 -1.45 20.18
C THR A 261 16.23 -0.47 21.22
N SER A 262 16.91 0.65 21.41
CA SER A 262 16.47 1.78 22.22
C SER A 262 15.45 2.66 21.47
N SER A 263 14.70 3.49 22.18
CA SER A 263 13.81 4.49 21.58
C SER A 263 14.56 5.44 20.65
N THR A 264 15.72 5.92 21.07
CA THR A 264 16.55 6.85 20.32
C THR A 264 17.03 6.24 18.99
N ASN A 265 17.58 5.02 19.02
CA ASN A 265 18.06 4.36 17.82
C ASN A 265 16.93 3.93 16.89
N ASN A 266 15.77 3.52 17.44
CA ASN A 266 14.58 3.23 16.65
C ASN A 266 14.08 4.46 15.88
N LEU A 267 13.99 5.61 16.54
CA LEU A 267 13.60 6.87 15.90
C LEU A 267 14.63 7.32 14.86
N SER A 268 15.93 7.27 15.18
CA SER A 268 17.02 7.64 14.27
C SER A 268 17.04 6.77 13.01
N LYS A 269 16.86 5.45 13.17
CA LYS A 269 16.81 4.52 12.03
C LYS A 269 15.58 4.75 11.17
N SER A 270 14.40 4.92 11.77
CA SER A 270 13.11 5.10 11.06
C SER A 270 12.91 4.08 9.91
N ASN A 271 12.54 4.54 8.71
CA ASN A 271 12.41 3.69 7.50
C ASN A 271 13.70 3.62 6.65
N ARG A 272 14.87 3.95 7.23
CA ARG A 272 16.16 3.83 6.54
C ARG A 272 16.39 2.37 6.11
N PRO A 273 16.80 2.11 4.85
CA PRO A 273 17.29 0.82 4.42
C PRO A 273 18.45 0.34 5.30
N PRO A 274 18.56 -0.95 5.62
CA PRO A 274 19.72 -1.48 6.35
C PRO A 274 20.99 -1.40 5.53
N THR A 275 22.13 -1.36 6.22
CA THR A 275 23.43 -1.57 5.63
C THR A 275 23.69 -3.08 5.43
N LYS A 276 24.70 -3.42 4.62
CA LYS A 276 25.12 -4.82 4.47
C LYS A 276 25.58 -5.43 5.80
N ILE A 277 26.31 -4.64 6.60
CA ILE A 277 26.80 -5.06 7.93
C ILE A 277 25.60 -5.36 8.87
N GLU A 278 24.54 -4.56 8.85
CA GLU A 278 23.34 -4.82 9.66
C GLU A 278 22.64 -6.10 9.22
N ILE A 279 22.60 -6.43 7.92
CA ILE A 279 22.06 -7.70 7.42
C ILE A 279 22.89 -8.90 7.90
N GLU A 280 24.21 -8.83 7.77
CA GLU A 280 25.13 -9.87 8.24
C GLU A 280 25.02 -10.09 9.76
N LYS A 281 24.97 -9.00 10.54
CA LYS A 281 24.71 -9.02 11.98
C LYS A 281 23.37 -9.67 12.33
N LEU A 282 22.33 -9.36 11.56
CA LEU A 282 20.99 -9.93 11.75
C LEU A 282 20.95 -11.44 11.44
N GLU A 283 21.64 -11.88 10.40
CA GLU A 283 21.76 -13.32 10.09
C GLU A 283 22.50 -14.08 11.21
N LEU A 284 23.56 -13.50 11.74
CA LEU A 284 24.30 -14.09 12.86
C LEU A 284 23.40 -14.21 14.11
N ARG A 285 22.71 -13.12 14.46
CA ARG A 285 21.74 -13.11 15.56
C ARG A 285 20.65 -14.18 15.36
N ASN A 286 20.15 -14.35 14.14
CA ASN A 286 19.13 -15.36 13.85
C ASN A 286 19.62 -16.79 14.05
N LYS A 287 20.89 -17.09 13.71
CA LYS A 287 21.50 -18.39 13.99
C LYS A 287 21.64 -18.65 15.50
N GLU A 288 21.97 -17.65 16.29
CA GLU A 288 22.06 -17.76 17.75
C GLU A 288 20.66 -17.89 18.38
N LEU A 289 19.70 -17.07 17.97
CA LEU A 289 18.31 -17.14 18.42
C LEU A 289 17.69 -18.52 18.15
N LEU A 290 17.96 -19.10 16.97
CA LEU A 290 17.49 -20.43 16.60
C LEU A 290 17.97 -21.51 17.58
N LYS A 291 19.23 -21.43 18.05
CA LYS A 291 19.80 -22.36 19.02
C LYS A 291 19.12 -22.21 20.41
N SER A 292 18.66 -21.04 20.76
CA SER A 292 18.05 -20.74 22.06
C SER A 292 16.54 -21.07 22.13
N LEU A 293 15.88 -21.26 21.00
CA LEU A 293 14.43 -21.53 20.93
C LEU A 293 14.09 -22.95 21.42
N SER A 294 13.17 -23.03 22.38
CA SER A 294 12.63 -24.28 22.88
C SER A 294 11.57 -24.90 21.94
N GLY A 295 11.19 -26.16 22.20
CA GLY A 295 10.16 -26.87 21.41
C GLY A 295 8.77 -26.20 21.40
N TYR A 296 8.47 -25.33 22.36
CA TYR A 296 7.20 -24.60 22.48
C TYR A 296 7.04 -23.45 21.46
N GLU A 297 8.10 -23.07 20.77
CA GLU A 297 8.16 -21.93 19.86
C GLU A 297 8.31 -22.37 18.40
N THR A 298 7.74 -23.52 18.04
CA THR A 298 7.91 -24.15 16.73
C THR A 298 7.60 -23.27 15.53
N GLY A 299 6.60 -22.38 15.61
CA GLY A 299 6.27 -21.47 14.51
C GLY A 299 7.35 -20.43 14.25
N PHE A 300 7.91 -19.84 15.30
CA PHE A 300 9.03 -18.88 15.19
C PHE A 300 10.31 -19.57 14.74
N LYS A 301 10.59 -20.76 15.27
CA LYS A 301 11.73 -21.59 14.88
C LYS A 301 11.71 -21.88 13.38
N LYS A 302 10.60 -22.43 12.86
CA LYS A 302 10.43 -22.69 11.43
C LYS A 302 10.60 -21.44 10.56
N SER A 303 10.09 -20.28 11.02
CA SER A 303 10.23 -19.02 10.29
C SER A 303 11.70 -18.58 10.18
N ILE A 304 12.49 -18.74 11.25
CA ILE A 304 13.92 -18.42 11.23
C ILE A 304 14.69 -19.42 10.36
N GLU A 305 14.45 -20.74 10.54
CA GLU A 305 15.05 -21.80 9.74
C GLU A 305 14.83 -21.53 8.24
N TYR A 306 13.57 -21.29 7.84
CA TYR A 306 13.23 -20.95 6.47
C TYR A 306 13.99 -19.71 5.95
N SER A 307 14.05 -18.65 6.75
CA SER A 307 14.76 -17.43 6.37
C SER A 307 16.26 -17.65 6.14
N LEU A 308 16.90 -18.46 6.99
CA LEU A 308 18.33 -18.78 6.89
C LEU A 308 18.61 -19.69 5.69
N GLU A 309 17.82 -20.76 5.51
CA GLU A 309 17.96 -21.72 4.42
C GLU A 309 17.81 -21.06 3.05
N HIS A 310 16.80 -20.19 2.90
CA HIS A 310 16.48 -19.53 1.64
C HIS A 310 17.22 -18.19 1.44
N LYS A 311 18.10 -17.79 2.36
CA LYS A 311 18.84 -16.52 2.34
C LYS A 311 17.90 -15.32 2.16
N THR A 312 16.76 -15.34 2.86
CA THR A 312 15.65 -14.38 2.68
C THR A 312 16.12 -12.94 2.92
N LEU A 313 16.90 -12.69 3.98
CA LEU A 313 17.40 -11.35 4.29
C LEU A 313 18.25 -10.77 3.17
N ASN A 314 19.19 -11.56 2.62
CA ASN A 314 20.05 -11.12 1.53
C ASN A 314 19.24 -10.83 0.24
N LYS A 315 18.29 -11.70 -0.12
CA LYS A 315 17.41 -11.50 -1.28
C LYS A 315 16.60 -10.21 -1.15
N LEU A 316 15.99 -9.96 0.03
CA LEU A 316 15.21 -8.75 0.28
C LEU A 316 16.10 -7.50 0.29
N TYR A 317 17.29 -7.58 0.84
CA TYR A 317 18.26 -6.49 0.82
C TYR A 317 18.67 -6.09 -0.60
N VAL A 318 18.95 -7.06 -1.45
CA VAL A 318 19.27 -6.81 -2.87
C VAL A 318 18.09 -6.18 -3.59
N ASN A 319 16.87 -6.75 -3.42
CA ASN A 319 15.65 -6.23 -4.03
C ASN A 319 15.29 -4.80 -3.59
N MET A 320 15.69 -4.40 -2.39
CA MET A 320 15.43 -3.06 -1.88
C MET A 320 16.41 -2.02 -2.45
N LYS A 321 17.58 -2.45 -2.92
CA LYS A 321 18.62 -1.57 -3.49
C LYS A 321 18.56 -1.43 -5.00
N GLY A 322 17.98 -2.42 -5.68
CA GLY A 322 17.92 -2.50 -7.14
C GLY A 322 16.74 -1.90 -7.73
#